data_df63d103cf0438999e260cb5b54abb2d
#
_entry.id   df63d103cf0438999e260cb5b54abb2d
#
_cell.length_a   1.000
_cell.length_b   1.000
_cell.length_c   1.000
_cell.angle_alpha   90.00
_cell.angle_beta   90.00
_cell.angle_gamma   90.00
#
_symmetry.space_group_name_H-M   'P 1'
#
loop_
_entity.id
_entity.type
_entity.pdbx_description
1 polymer ?
#
loop_
_entity_poly.entity_id
_entity_poly.type
_entity_poly.pdbx_seq_one_letter_code
_entity_poly.pdbx_strand_id
1 'polypeptide(L)'
;MKKILQSIAVLGVVFLLFLGFIHTKYLFLNDVSIQPVHERKDHHEVGVLQPLARTPVALVTYAGGPSIFFKNQNALHWSCINRGIDYVFNYHYSFLDPSFTKRHEKIFSKPTGAGYWLWKPWIILETLKKLPKNAIILYLDVGIVIRKPITSLIDEYLTPGTDVVLVRDTMEKIKTIEHNTARHVLYDLGMDRQEIRSCPGVWAGIVLVRNTDQARSFLQQWLKYCENEDHLTGQVTSKKDLPPHSNFSSHAHDQSLLSITASQYKDFVKLVPLEKSDQYFFWHHRHNIKNPGKDFETLIHKIGYGVRGIEWKFLNHPWIVKLRQHFLSGE
;
A
#
# COMPACT_ATOMS: atom_id res chain seq x y z
N MET A 1 51.93 -9.07 10.80
CA MET A 1 50.85 -9.93 11.31
C MET A 1 50.11 -9.28 12.51
N LYS A 2 50.77 -8.91 13.62
CA LYS A 2 50.14 -8.30 14.81
C LYS A 2 49.32 -7.04 14.52
N LYS A 3 49.81 -6.10 13.68
CA LYS A 3 49.09 -4.87 13.29
C LYS A 3 47.85 -5.15 12.43
N ILE A 4 47.89 -6.16 11.54
CA ILE A 4 46.76 -6.56 10.71
C ILE A 4 45.64 -7.14 11.59
N LEU A 5 46.00 -8.01 12.54
CA LEU A 5 45.05 -8.57 13.50
C LEU A 5 44.39 -7.50 14.38
N GLN A 6 45.18 -6.49 14.83
CA GLN A 6 44.62 -5.35 15.57
C GLN A 6 43.64 -4.52 14.72
N SER A 7 43.97 -4.27 13.44
CA SER A 7 43.08 -3.55 12.52
C SER A 7 41.80 -4.31 12.26
N ILE A 8 41.84 -5.63 12.09
CA ILE A 8 40.66 -6.48 11.93
C ILE A 8 39.80 -6.48 13.19
N ALA A 9 40.42 -6.54 14.38
CA ALA A 9 39.71 -6.48 15.65
C ALA A 9 39.02 -5.13 15.84
N VAL A 10 39.67 -4.02 15.50
CA VAL A 10 39.09 -2.67 15.57
C VAL A 10 37.94 -2.54 14.59
N LEU A 11 38.07 -3.00 13.34
CA LEU A 11 36.98 -3.02 12.36
C LEU A 11 35.80 -3.86 12.83
N GLY A 12 36.09 -5.02 13.44
CA GLY A 12 35.04 -5.87 14.04
C GLY A 12 34.27 -5.18 15.16
N VAL A 13 34.98 -4.48 16.08
CA VAL A 13 34.35 -3.70 17.16
C VAL A 13 33.54 -2.53 16.60
N VAL A 14 34.06 -1.79 15.61
CA VAL A 14 33.33 -0.70 14.97
C VAL A 14 32.08 -1.23 14.27
N PHE A 15 32.18 -2.38 13.60
CA PHE A 15 31.04 -3.04 12.96
C PHE A 15 29.98 -3.50 13.98
N LEU A 16 30.39 -4.07 15.12
CA LEU A 16 29.48 -4.46 16.20
C LEU A 16 28.82 -3.25 16.86
N LEU A 17 29.56 -2.16 17.08
CA LEU A 17 29.02 -0.91 17.59
C LEU A 17 28.01 -0.28 16.60
N PHE A 18 28.30 -0.36 15.31
CA PHE A 18 27.40 0.09 14.24
C PHE A 18 26.13 -0.77 14.16
N LEU A 19 26.26 -2.10 14.28
CA LEU A 19 25.12 -3.00 14.39
C LEU A 19 24.30 -2.73 15.67
N GLY A 20 24.97 -2.51 16.79
CA GLY A 20 24.32 -2.12 18.04
C GLY A 20 23.58 -0.78 17.95
N PHE A 21 24.17 0.21 17.28
CA PHE A 21 23.54 1.50 17.02
C PHE A 21 22.29 1.36 16.10
N ILE A 22 22.41 0.57 15.03
CA ILE A 22 21.27 0.24 14.17
C ILE A 22 20.20 -0.50 14.98
N HIS A 23 20.61 -1.48 15.77
CA HIS A 23 19.72 -2.26 16.62
C HIS A 23 18.99 -1.37 17.63
N THR A 24 19.70 -0.52 18.37
CA THR A 24 19.09 0.40 19.34
C THR A 24 18.18 1.44 18.68
N LYS A 25 18.61 2.04 17.58
CA LYS A 25 17.83 3.07 16.90
C LYS A 25 16.56 2.52 16.24
N TYR A 26 16.55 1.25 15.82
CA TYR A 26 15.46 0.66 15.03
C TYR A 26 14.72 -0.50 15.70
N LEU A 27 15.27 -1.10 16.77
CA LEU A 27 14.64 -2.21 17.49
C LEU A 27 14.07 -1.80 18.86
N PHE A 28 14.67 -0.83 19.55
CA PHE A 28 14.27 -0.46 20.91
C PHE A 28 13.15 0.58 21.01
N LEU A 29 12.67 1.10 19.88
CA LEU A 29 11.50 1.96 19.89
C LEU A 29 10.23 1.13 19.67
N ASN A 30 9.76 0.53 20.77
CA ASN A 30 8.44 -0.10 20.99
C ASN A 30 8.18 -1.45 20.27
N ASP A 31 7.96 -2.40 21.05
CA ASP A 31 7.05 -3.56 21.17
C ASP A 31 5.94 -3.70 20.11
N VAL A 32 6.29 -3.57 18.83
CA VAL A 32 5.35 -3.86 17.74
C VAL A 32 5.86 -5.07 16.98
N SER A 33 5.37 -6.23 17.39
CA SER A 33 5.46 -7.42 16.56
C SER A 33 4.59 -7.20 15.32
N ILE A 34 5.19 -6.75 14.23
CA ILE A 34 4.51 -6.76 12.93
C ILE A 34 4.24 -8.22 12.62
N GLN A 35 2.97 -8.58 12.63
CA GLN A 35 2.55 -9.92 12.23
C GLN A 35 2.35 -9.93 10.72
N PRO A 36 3.24 -10.59 9.95
CA PRO A 36 2.95 -10.85 8.56
C PRO A 36 1.78 -11.82 8.50
N VAL A 37 0.66 -11.39 7.94
CA VAL A 37 -0.43 -12.28 7.60
C VAL A 37 -0.03 -12.98 6.31
N HIS A 38 0.73 -14.07 6.44
CA HIS A 38 0.99 -14.97 5.33
C HIS A 38 -0.17 -15.96 5.26
N GLU A 39 -1.03 -15.78 4.28
CA GLU A 39 -1.88 -16.89 3.86
C GLU A 39 -0.94 -17.97 3.29
N ARG A 40 -0.91 -19.14 3.95
CA ARG A 40 -0.31 -20.34 3.38
C ARG A 40 -1.07 -20.71 2.10
N LYS A 41 -0.40 -21.40 1.18
CA LYS A 41 -0.97 -21.90 -0.09
C LYS A 41 -2.23 -22.76 0.07
N ASP A 42 -2.51 -23.20 1.27
CA ASP A 42 -3.68 -24.02 1.62
C ASP A 42 -4.75 -23.08 2.18
N HIS A 43 -5.70 -22.76 1.37
CA HIS A 43 -6.81 -21.79 1.44
C HIS A 43 -7.62 -21.68 2.76
N HIS A 44 -7.17 -22.17 3.87
CA HIS A 44 -7.90 -22.16 5.13
C HIS A 44 -6.98 -21.81 6.30
N GLU A 45 -7.14 -20.64 6.78
CA GLU A 45 -6.76 -20.02 8.04
C GLU A 45 -5.96 -18.75 7.86
N VAL A 46 -6.68 -17.65 7.79
CA VAL A 46 -6.18 -16.37 8.30
C VAL A 46 -5.82 -16.65 9.75
N GLY A 47 -4.54 -16.65 10.08
CA GLY A 47 -4.11 -16.73 11.47
C GLY A 47 -4.94 -15.75 12.28
N VAL A 48 -5.57 -16.20 13.36
CA VAL A 48 -6.42 -15.35 14.21
C VAL A 48 -5.58 -14.15 14.59
N LEU A 49 -6.00 -12.97 14.09
CA LEU A 49 -5.33 -11.71 14.41
C LEU A 49 -5.42 -11.54 15.92
N GLN A 50 -4.28 -11.47 16.59
CA GLN A 50 -4.29 -11.29 18.03
C GLN A 50 -4.92 -9.93 18.35
N PRO A 51 -5.91 -9.86 19.25
CA PRO A 51 -6.54 -8.60 19.58
C PRO A 51 -5.52 -7.66 20.20
N LEU A 52 -5.52 -6.41 19.74
CA LEU A 52 -4.71 -5.33 20.27
C LEU A 52 -5.58 -4.48 21.21
N ALA A 53 -4.94 -3.95 22.27
CA ALA A 53 -5.61 -3.03 23.20
C ALA A 53 -5.98 -1.68 22.57
N ARG A 54 -5.44 -1.37 21.38
CA ARG A 54 -5.70 -0.16 20.61
C ARG A 54 -6.24 -0.46 19.21
N THR A 55 -6.75 0.55 18.55
CA THR A 55 -7.17 0.48 17.15
C THR A 55 -6.00 0.02 16.27
N PRO A 56 -6.11 -1.14 15.60
CA PRO A 56 -5.04 -1.65 14.77
C PRO A 56 -4.90 -0.87 13.46
N VAL A 57 -3.65 -0.79 13.00
CA VAL A 57 -3.29 -0.22 11.70
C VAL A 57 -2.69 -1.31 10.83
N ALA A 58 -3.27 -1.55 9.68
CA ALA A 58 -2.81 -2.55 8.73
C ALA A 58 -2.25 -1.91 7.45
N LEU A 59 -1.10 -2.38 6.98
CA LEU A 59 -0.64 -2.14 5.62
C LEU A 59 -1.24 -3.18 4.68
N VAL A 60 -1.76 -2.72 3.55
CA VAL A 60 -2.21 -3.56 2.44
C VAL A 60 -1.40 -3.21 1.20
N THR A 61 -0.87 -4.20 0.52
CA THR A 61 -0.08 -4.02 -0.70
C THR A 61 -0.25 -5.21 -1.63
N TYR A 62 0.06 -5.01 -2.92
CA TYR A 62 -0.05 -6.05 -3.94
C TYR A 62 1.19 -6.07 -4.84
N ALA A 63 1.70 -7.28 -5.09
CA ALA A 63 2.73 -7.51 -6.10
C ALA A 63 2.23 -8.46 -7.18
N GLY A 64 2.47 -8.11 -8.44
CA GLY A 64 2.11 -8.93 -9.59
C GLY A 64 2.99 -8.61 -10.79
N GLY A 65 3.15 -9.56 -11.72
CA GLY A 65 3.99 -9.41 -12.91
C GLY A 65 5.48 -9.63 -12.63
N PRO A 66 6.39 -8.79 -13.12
CA PRO A 66 7.84 -8.97 -12.97
C PRO A 66 8.32 -9.09 -11.52
N SER A 67 9.37 -9.90 -11.31
CA SER A 67 9.94 -10.20 -9.98
C SER A 67 10.36 -8.96 -9.17
N ILE A 68 10.61 -7.84 -9.84
CA ILE A 68 10.96 -6.58 -9.19
C ILE A 68 9.84 -6.07 -8.26
N PHE A 69 8.56 -6.28 -8.62
CA PHE A 69 7.44 -5.86 -7.78
C PHE A 69 7.37 -6.65 -6.47
N PHE A 70 7.74 -7.94 -6.48
CA PHE A 70 7.83 -8.75 -5.26
C PHE A 70 9.00 -8.31 -4.37
N LYS A 71 10.14 -7.92 -4.97
CA LYS A 71 11.27 -7.34 -4.21
C LYS A 71 10.89 -6.01 -3.59
N ASN A 72 10.14 -5.18 -4.31
CA ASN A 72 9.64 -3.90 -3.83
C ASN A 72 8.63 -4.12 -2.69
N GLN A 73 7.73 -5.10 -2.80
CA GLN A 73 6.79 -5.46 -1.75
C GLN A 73 7.53 -5.84 -0.46
N ASN A 74 8.60 -6.63 -0.56
CA ASN A 74 9.44 -6.94 0.58
C ASN A 74 10.10 -5.69 1.18
N ALA A 75 10.61 -4.78 0.35
CA ALA A 75 11.19 -3.52 0.82
C ALA A 75 10.17 -2.64 1.55
N LEU A 76 8.95 -2.53 1.00
CA LEU A 76 7.84 -1.83 1.63
C LEU A 76 7.48 -2.49 2.98
N HIS A 77 7.34 -3.81 3.03
CA HIS A 77 7.08 -4.56 4.26
C HIS A 77 8.11 -4.20 5.35
N TRP A 78 9.42 -4.27 5.02
CA TRP A 78 10.47 -3.92 5.97
C TRP A 78 10.43 -2.46 6.41
N SER A 79 9.95 -1.56 5.55
CA SER A 79 9.80 -0.15 5.89
C SER A 79 8.74 0.13 6.96
N CYS A 80 7.84 -0.83 7.22
CA CYS A 80 6.78 -0.71 8.22
C CYS A 80 7.27 -0.76 9.67
N ILE A 81 8.48 -1.31 9.88
CA ILE A 81 8.99 -1.55 11.22
C ILE A 81 9.13 -0.22 11.99
N ASN A 82 8.52 -0.14 13.19
CA ASN A 82 8.46 1.07 14.02
C ASN A 82 7.85 2.29 13.29
N ARG A 83 6.90 2.05 12.39
CA ARG A 83 6.18 3.10 11.66
C ARG A 83 4.70 3.19 12.00
N GLY A 84 4.26 2.51 13.06
CA GLY A 84 2.86 2.52 13.51
C GLY A 84 1.97 1.54 12.73
N ILE A 85 2.55 0.53 12.07
CA ILE A 85 1.85 -0.56 11.41
C ILE A 85 1.86 -1.79 12.32
N ASP A 86 0.70 -2.42 12.48
CA ASP A 86 0.51 -3.62 13.30
C ASP A 86 0.46 -4.89 12.45
N TYR A 87 -0.22 -4.83 11.31
CA TYR A 87 -0.41 -5.95 10.42
C TYR A 87 0.04 -5.62 9.00
N VAL A 88 0.56 -6.59 8.27
CA VAL A 88 0.95 -6.44 6.87
C VAL A 88 0.29 -7.52 6.03
N PHE A 89 -0.54 -7.10 5.09
CA PHE A 89 -1.21 -7.95 4.11
C PHE A 89 -0.53 -7.81 2.76
N ASN A 90 0.30 -8.78 2.41
CA ASN A 90 1.03 -8.84 1.14
C ASN A 90 0.24 -9.69 0.14
N TYR A 91 -0.58 -9.05 -0.68
CA TYR A 91 -1.35 -9.74 -1.70
C TYR A 91 -0.54 -9.96 -2.98
N HIS A 92 -0.92 -11.01 -3.71
CA HIS A 92 -0.58 -11.29 -5.10
C HIS A 92 -1.70 -12.11 -5.75
N TYR A 93 -1.61 -12.39 -7.04
CA TYR A 93 -2.71 -12.99 -7.80
C TYR A 93 -3.31 -14.25 -7.16
N SER A 94 -2.48 -15.16 -6.61
CA SER A 94 -2.96 -16.41 -6.01
C SER A 94 -3.75 -16.23 -4.70
N PHE A 95 -3.78 -15.02 -4.13
CA PHE A 95 -4.58 -14.69 -2.93
C PHE A 95 -5.92 -14.02 -3.27
N LEU A 96 -6.15 -13.73 -4.55
CA LEU A 96 -7.44 -13.25 -4.99
C LEU A 96 -8.45 -14.42 -5.03
N ASP A 97 -9.69 -14.14 -4.67
CA ASP A 97 -10.76 -15.12 -4.73
C ASP A 97 -10.92 -15.70 -6.14
N PRO A 98 -10.91 -17.03 -6.32
CA PRO A 98 -11.02 -17.65 -7.64
C PRO A 98 -12.31 -17.30 -8.37
N SER A 99 -13.42 -17.07 -7.66
CA SER A 99 -14.69 -16.66 -8.26
C SER A 99 -14.62 -15.22 -8.80
N PHE A 100 -13.92 -14.34 -8.07
CA PHE A 100 -13.66 -12.97 -8.50
C PHE A 100 -12.77 -12.93 -9.75
N THR A 101 -11.64 -13.65 -9.73
CA THR A 101 -10.71 -13.67 -10.85
C THR A 101 -11.32 -14.32 -12.08
N LYS A 102 -12.12 -15.38 -11.93
CA LYS A 102 -12.84 -16.03 -13.04
C LYS A 102 -13.89 -15.11 -13.64
N ARG A 103 -14.66 -14.41 -12.81
CA ARG A 103 -15.69 -13.45 -13.27
C ARG A 103 -15.09 -12.31 -14.10
N HIS A 104 -13.85 -11.91 -13.80
CA HIS A 104 -13.12 -10.84 -14.47
C HIS A 104 -11.90 -11.33 -15.25
N GLU A 105 -11.91 -12.59 -15.72
CA GLU A 105 -10.78 -13.23 -16.39
C GLU A 105 -10.26 -12.39 -17.57
N LYS A 106 -11.17 -11.78 -18.35
CA LYS A 106 -10.81 -10.92 -19.47
C LYS A 106 -9.96 -9.72 -19.06
N ILE A 107 -10.22 -9.12 -17.90
CA ILE A 107 -9.43 -8.03 -17.32
C ILE A 107 -8.11 -8.58 -16.78
N PHE A 108 -8.14 -9.64 -15.99
CA PHE A 108 -6.95 -10.23 -15.39
C PHE A 108 -5.98 -10.85 -16.41
N SER A 109 -6.42 -11.20 -17.60
CA SER A 109 -5.53 -11.66 -18.70
C SER A 109 -4.62 -10.56 -19.25
N LYS A 110 -4.89 -9.28 -18.93
CA LYS A 110 -4.11 -8.14 -19.41
C LYS A 110 -2.91 -7.87 -18.51
N PRO A 111 -1.70 -7.65 -19.09
CA PRO A 111 -0.48 -7.43 -18.30
C PRO A 111 -0.44 -6.06 -17.62
N THR A 112 -1.13 -5.05 -18.18
CA THR A 112 -1.16 -3.69 -17.62
C THR A 112 -1.70 -3.70 -16.20
N GLY A 113 -0.89 -3.27 -15.23
CA GLY A 113 -1.29 -3.23 -13.82
C GLY A 113 -1.75 -4.57 -13.25
N ALA A 114 -1.32 -5.71 -13.87
CA ALA A 114 -1.77 -7.05 -13.54
C ALA A 114 -3.32 -7.16 -13.52
N GLY A 115 -3.97 -6.70 -14.58
CA GLY A 115 -5.42 -6.59 -14.70
C GLY A 115 -5.95 -5.18 -14.39
N TYR A 116 -5.26 -4.16 -14.91
CA TYR A 116 -5.67 -2.75 -14.81
C TYR A 116 -5.95 -2.28 -13.37
N TRP A 117 -5.26 -2.88 -12.38
CA TRP A 117 -5.45 -2.58 -10.94
C TRP A 117 -6.86 -2.87 -10.41
N LEU A 118 -7.70 -3.66 -11.09
CA LEU A 118 -9.01 -4.08 -10.62
C LEU A 118 -8.97 -4.69 -9.20
N TRP A 119 -7.88 -5.40 -8.91
CA TRP A 119 -7.64 -6.04 -7.62
C TRP A 119 -7.54 -5.04 -6.46
N LYS A 120 -7.20 -3.76 -6.72
CA LYS A 120 -6.87 -2.79 -5.66
C LYS A 120 -8.05 -2.49 -4.73
N PRO A 121 -9.21 -2.00 -5.19
CA PRO A 121 -10.36 -1.80 -4.31
C PRO A 121 -10.83 -3.10 -3.67
N TRP A 122 -10.70 -4.23 -4.37
CA TRP A 122 -11.09 -5.55 -3.88
C TRP A 122 -10.24 -5.97 -2.67
N ILE A 123 -8.90 -5.94 -2.75
CA ILE A 123 -8.03 -6.34 -1.62
C ILE A 123 -8.20 -5.43 -0.40
N ILE A 124 -8.41 -4.13 -0.60
CA ILE A 124 -8.66 -3.20 0.50
C ILE A 124 -9.98 -3.58 1.20
N LEU A 125 -11.04 -3.81 0.43
CA LEU A 125 -12.35 -4.18 0.95
C LEU A 125 -12.32 -5.54 1.67
N GLU A 126 -11.68 -6.55 1.10
CA GLU A 126 -11.53 -7.87 1.71
C GLU A 126 -10.72 -7.81 3.01
N THR A 127 -9.69 -6.95 3.07
CA THR A 127 -8.94 -6.76 4.31
C THR A 127 -9.79 -6.07 5.38
N LEU A 128 -10.62 -5.11 5.03
CA LEU A 128 -11.55 -4.49 6.00
C LEU A 128 -12.50 -5.51 6.63
N LYS A 129 -12.91 -6.54 5.90
CA LYS A 129 -13.78 -7.61 6.46
C LYS A 129 -13.07 -8.45 7.52
N LYS A 130 -11.74 -8.55 7.44
CA LYS A 130 -10.90 -9.32 8.37
C LYS A 130 -10.52 -8.54 9.63
N LEU A 131 -10.72 -7.22 9.63
CA LEU A 131 -10.30 -6.33 10.70
C LEU A 131 -11.50 -5.85 11.55
N PRO A 132 -11.27 -5.53 12.83
CA PRO A 132 -12.32 -4.99 13.68
C PRO A 132 -12.83 -3.63 13.19
N LYS A 133 -14.01 -3.25 13.64
CA LYS A 133 -14.56 -1.91 13.39
C LYS A 133 -13.58 -0.83 13.85
N ASN A 134 -13.50 0.25 13.10
CA ASN A 134 -12.57 1.37 13.26
C ASN A 134 -11.09 1.05 13.02
N ALA A 135 -10.70 -0.19 12.71
CA ALA A 135 -9.33 -0.48 12.25
C ALA A 135 -8.95 0.42 11.07
N ILE A 136 -7.67 0.72 10.95
CA ILE A 136 -7.17 1.60 9.90
C ILE A 136 -6.40 0.75 8.90
N ILE A 137 -6.70 0.93 7.62
CA ILE A 137 -5.91 0.38 6.50
C ILE A 137 -5.14 1.51 5.85
N LEU A 138 -3.85 1.28 5.66
CA LEU A 138 -3.00 2.03 4.73
C LEU A 138 -2.69 1.13 3.54
N TYR A 139 -3.27 1.43 2.37
CA TYR A 139 -2.84 0.82 1.12
C TYR A 139 -1.69 1.62 0.53
N LEU A 140 -0.63 0.93 0.11
CA LEU A 140 0.49 1.52 -0.61
C LEU A 140 0.86 0.69 -1.84
N ASP A 141 1.07 1.36 -2.97
CA ASP A 141 1.73 0.76 -4.13
C ASP A 141 3.14 0.30 -3.76
N VAL A 142 3.57 -0.85 -4.28
CA VAL A 142 4.89 -1.45 -3.99
C VAL A 142 6.09 -0.61 -4.45
N GLY A 143 5.88 0.50 -5.13
CA GLY A 143 6.90 1.51 -5.45
C GLY A 143 7.14 2.53 -4.33
N ILE A 144 6.55 2.36 -3.15
CA ILE A 144 6.60 3.28 -2.03
C ILE A 144 7.28 2.60 -0.84
N VAL A 145 7.98 3.38 -0.02
CA VAL A 145 8.46 2.95 1.30
C VAL A 145 8.07 3.99 2.35
N ILE A 146 7.85 3.55 3.59
CA ILE A 146 7.46 4.42 4.70
C ILE A 146 8.73 4.98 5.35
N ARG A 147 8.85 6.31 5.42
CA ARG A 147 10.00 7.02 5.98
C ARG A 147 9.83 7.37 7.45
N LYS A 148 8.62 7.79 7.83
CA LYS A 148 8.30 8.26 9.18
C LYS A 148 7.13 7.47 9.76
N PRO A 149 6.96 7.44 11.09
CA PRO A 149 5.75 6.90 11.69
C PRO A 149 4.50 7.57 11.11
N ILE A 150 3.51 6.75 10.74
CA ILE A 150 2.28 7.23 10.12
C ILE A 150 1.23 7.70 11.13
N THR A 151 1.49 7.53 12.42
CA THR A 151 0.58 7.96 13.49
C THR A 151 0.21 9.43 13.38
N SER A 152 1.20 10.31 13.13
CA SER A 152 0.93 11.74 12.94
C SER A 152 0.06 12.03 11.71
N LEU A 153 0.22 11.25 10.63
CA LEU A 153 -0.64 11.35 9.45
C LEU A 153 -2.08 10.94 9.78
N ILE A 154 -2.23 9.86 10.56
CA ILE A 154 -3.54 9.38 11.02
C ILE A 154 -4.20 10.44 11.89
N ASP A 155 -3.49 10.96 12.88
CA ASP A 155 -4.01 11.95 13.83
C ASP A 155 -4.40 13.27 13.14
N GLU A 156 -3.63 13.70 12.13
CA GLU A 156 -3.89 14.94 11.40
C GLU A 156 -5.07 14.84 10.42
N TYR A 157 -5.24 13.68 9.78
CA TYR A 157 -6.16 13.56 8.64
C TYR A 157 -7.35 12.62 8.85
N LEU A 158 -7.23 11.55 9.64
CA LEU A 158 -8.36 10.69 10.01
C LEU A 158 -9.08 11.21 11.27
N THR A 159 -9.46 12.48 11.26
CA THR A 159 -10.21 13.12 12.33
C THR A 159 -11.65 12.60 12.40
N PRO A 160 -12.41 12.89 13.47
CA PRO A 160 -13.84 12.57 13.53
C PRO A 160 -14.58 13.07 12.29
N GLY A 161 -15.38 12.22 11.65
CA GLY A 161 -16.08 12.51 10.41
C GLY A 161 -15.26 12.29 9.13
N THR A 162 -13.95 11.97 9.24
CA THR A 162 -13.14 11.56 8.11
C THR A 162 -12.85 10.06 8.16
N ASP A 163 -13.29 9.33 7.15
CA ASP A 163 -13.11 7.88 7.07
C ASP A 163 -12.16 7.45 5.94
N VAL A 164 -11.97 8.30 4.95
CA VAL A 164 -11.07 8.05 3.80
C VAL A 164 -10.16 9.24 3.59
N VAL A 165 -8.86 8.97 3.47
CA VAL A 165 -7.86 9.98 3.14
C VAL A 165 -7.14 9.56 1.86
N LEU A 166 -7.13 10.44 0.87
CA LEU A 166 -6.51 10.23 -0.43
C LEU A 166 -5.49 11.34 -0.71
N VAL A 167 -4.49 11.01 -1.49
CA VAL A 167 -3.50 12.02 -1.92
C VAL A 167 -4.00 12.72 -3.17
N ARG A 168 -4.10 14.05 -3.10
CA ARG A 168 -4.44 14.87 -4.24
C ARG A 168 -3.27 14.89 -5.22
N ASP A 169 -3.56 14.59 -6.48
CA ASP A 169 -2.58 14.75 -7.53
C ASP A 169 -2.38 16.23 -7.85
N THR A 170 -1.12 16.66 -7.85
CA THR A 170 -0.73 18.06 -8.14
C THR A 170 -0.05 18.23 -9.49
N MET A 171 0.22 17.11 -10.19
CA MET A 171 0.80 17.17 -11.53
C MET A 171 -0.19 17.77 -12.53
N GLU A 172 0.23 18.74 -13.33
CA GLU A 172 -0.68 19.44 -14.26
C GLU A 172 -1.46 18.54 -15.19
N LYS A 173 -0.86 17.41 -15.64
CA LYS A 173 -1.48 16.47 -16.57
C LYS A 173 -2.59 15.60 -15.97
N ILE A 174 -2.72 15.58 -14.65
CA ILE A 174 -3.69 14.74 -13.94
C ILE A 174 -4.37 15.48 -12.78
N LYS A 175 -4.32 16.80 -12.84
CA LYS A 175 -4.75 17.73 -11.79
C LYS A 175 -6.23 17.63 -11.45
N THR A 176 -7.08 17.32 -12.43
CA THR A 176 -8.52 17.19 -12.25
C THR A 176 -9.04 15.91 -12.91
N ILE A 177 -10.29 15.56 -12.61
CA ILE A 177 -10.94 14.38 -13.17
C ILE A 177 -10.95 14.41 -14.71
N GLU A 178 -11.20 15.56 -15.34
CA GLU A 178 -11.22 15.64 -16.81
C GLU A 178 -9.85 15.40 -17.47
N HIS A 179 -8.75 15.66 -16.77
CA HIS A 179 -7.40 15.40 -17.30
C HIS A 179 -7.08 13.91 -17.38
N ASN A 180 -7.59 13.14 -16.46
CA ASN A 180 -7.22 11.73 -16.30
C ASN A 180 -8.37 10.74 -16.55
N THR A 181 -9.51 11.20 -17.06
CA THR A 181 -10.67 10.32 -17.30
C THR A 181 -11.22 10.50 -18.69
N ALA A 182 -11.34 9.39 -19.42
CA ALA A 182 -11.95 9.38 -20.74
C ALA A 182 -13.41 9.86 -20.68
N ARG A 183 -13.81 10.72 -21.60
CA ARG A 183 -15.11 11.39 -21.58
C ARG A 183 -16.29 10.43 -21.61
N HIS A 184 -16.21 9.35 -22.38
CA HIS A 184 -17.28 8.35 -22.44
C HIS A 184 -17.53 7.71 -21.07
N VAL A 185 -16.49 7.52 -20.25
CA VAL A 185 -16.62 7.00 -18.87
C VAL A 185 -17.41 7.97 -18.01
N LEU A 186 -17.10 9.27 -18.08
CA LEU A 186 -17.85 10.31 -17.38
C LEU A 186 -19.30 10.36 -17.83
N TYR A 187 -19.53 10.24 -19.14
CA TYR A 187 -20.86 10.23 -19.72
C TYR A 187 -21.69 9.03 -19.28
N ASP A 188 -21.14 7.83 -19.36
CA ASP A 188 -21.82 6.59 -18.99
C ASP A 188 -22.16 6.51 -17.50
N LEU A 189 -21.34 7.14 -16.65
CA LEU A 189 -21.57 7.27 -15.22
C LEU A 189 -22.51 8.45 -14.86
N GLY A 190 -22.96 9.25 -15.86
CA GLY A 190 -23.75 10.46 -15.62
C GLY A 190 -22.97 11.58 -14.93
N MET A 191 -21.63 11.56 -15.02
CA MET A 191 -20.68 12.45 -14.34
C MET A 191 -20.05 13.49 -15.26
N ASP A 192 -20.43 13.56 -16.56
CA ASP A 192 -19.90 14.55 -17.50
C ASP A 192 -20.47 15.95 -17.25
N ARG A 193 -20.27 16.47 -16.04
CA ARG A 193 -20.71 17.79 -15.57
C ARG A 193 -19.51 18.57 -15.07
N GLN A 194 -19.50 19.89 -15.26
CA GLN A 194 -18.37 20.76 -14.92
C GLN A 194 -17.96 20.64 -13.45
N GLU A 195 -18.94 20.50 -12.53
CA GLU A 195 -18.72 20.40 -11.08
C GLU A 195 -17.92 19.14 -10.72
N ILE A 196 -18.10 18.07 -11.48
CA ILE A 196 -17.36 16.81 -11.29
C ILE A 196 -16.03 16.85 -12.03
N ARG A 197 -16.03 17.30 -13.29
CA ARG A 197 -14.82 17.34 -14.12
C ARG A 197 -13.71 18.17 -13.52
N SER A 198 -14.07 19.29 -12.87
CA SER A 198 -13.13 20.19 -12.20
C SER A 198 -12.68 19.72 -10.80
N CYS A 199 -13.27 18.65 -10.28
CA CYS A 199 -12.80 18.08 -9.01
C CYS A 199 -11.36 17.61 -9.14
N PRO A 200 -10.57 17.67 -8.04
CA PRO A 200 -9.20 17.19 -8.03
C PRO A 200 -9.08 15.72 -8.44
N GLY A 201 -8.08 15.42 -9.25
CA GLY A 201 -7.60 14.05 -9.43
C GLY A 201 -6.93 13.57 -8.14
N VAL A 202 -7.05 12.29 -7.84
CA VAL A 202 -6.42 11.67 -6.67
C VAL A 202 -5.48 10.57 -7.11
N TRP A 203 -4.49 10.31 -6.31
CA TRP A 203 -3.49 9.30 -6.58
C TRP A 203 -3.87 7.97 -5.92
N ALA A 204 -4.08 6.92 -6.71
CA ALA A 204 -4.50 5.60 -6.22
C ALA A 204 -3.37 4.78 -5.57
N GLY A 205 -2.14 5.31 -5.54
CA GLY A 205 -0.99 4.64 -4.93
C GLY A 205 -0.91 4.75 -3.42
N ILE A 206 -1.70 5.66 -2.80
CA ILE A 206 -1.83 5.82 -1.34
C ILE A 206 -3.31 5.97 -1.01
N VAL A 207 -3.85 5.05 -0.22
CA VAL A 207 -5.24 5.10 0.26
C VAL A 207 -5.24 4.77 1.76
N LEU A 208 -5.69 5.71 2.59
CA LEU A 208 -5.83 5.52 4.03
C LEU A 208 -7.32 5.46 4.37
N VAL A 209 -7.76 4.40 5.03
CA VAL A 209 -9.18 4.11 5.25
C VAL A 209 -9.41 3.66 6.69
N ARG A 210 -10.42 4.23 7.36
CA ARG A 210 -10.98 3.72 8.62
C ARG A 210 -12.07 2.70 8.32
N ASN A 211 -12.11 1.59 9.01
CA ASN A 211 -13.11 0.53 8.84
C ASN A 211 -14.49 0.94 9.39
N THR A 212 -15.21 1.73 8.61
CA THR A 212 -16.60 2.16 8.87
C THR A 212 -17.52 1.70 7.73
N ASP A 213 -18.81 1.75 7.95
CA ASP A 213 -19.80 1.39 6.92
C ASP A 213 -19.75 2.37 5.73
N GLN A 214 -19.51 3.66 5.99
CA GLN A 214 -19.35 4.68 4.96
C GLN A 214 -18.11 4.40 4.08
N ALA A 215 -16.96 4.06 4.70
CA ALA A 215 -15.75 3.71 3.97
C ALA A 215 -15.91 2.41 3.16
N ARG A 216 -16.63 1.42 3.69
CA ARG A 216 -16.97 0.21 2.94
C ARG A 216 -17.83 0.52 1.72
N SER A 217 -18.85 1.38 1.87
CA SER A 217 -19.71 1.82 0.76
C SER A 217 -18.90 2.55 -0.32
N PHE A 218 -17.98 3.42 0.09
CA PHE A 218 -17.04 4.09 -0.81
C PHE A 218 -16.20 3.09 -1.61
N LEU A 219 -15.60 2.11 -0.95
CA LEU A 219 -14.76 1.09 -1.60
C LEU A 219 -15.59 0.17 -2.51
N GLN A 220 -16.81 -0.18 -2.12
CA GLN A 220 -17.74 -0.94 -2.95
C GLN A 220 -18.10 -0.17 -4.22
N GLN A 221 -18.32 1.14 -4.13
CA GLN A 221 -18.62 1.97 -5.29
C GLN A 221 -17.40 2.05 -6.22
N TRP A 222 -16.20 2.24 -5.68
CA TRP A 222 -14.97 2.22 -6.48
C TRP A 222 -14.77 0.87 -7.16
N LEU A 223 -14.95 -0.25 -6.44
CA LEU A 223 -14.86 -1.60 -7.02
C LEU A 223 -15.89 -1.78 -8.14
N LYS A 224 -17.16 -1.41 -7.90
CA LYS A 224 -18.24 -1.50 -8.90
C LYS A 224 -17.89 -0.77 -10.20
N TYR A 225 -17.28 0.41 -10.11
CA TYR A 225 -16.82 1.12 -11.30
C TYR A 225 -15.67 0.41 -11.99
N CYS A 226 -14.73 -0.16 -11.24
CA CYS A 226 -13.60 -0.92 -11.78
C CYS A 226 -14.01 -2.28 -12.40
N GLU A 227 -15.11 -2.88 -12.00
CA GLU A 227 -15.60 -4.15 -12.56
C GLU A 227 -16.14 -4.01 -14.00
N ASN A 228 -16.45 -2.79 -14.43
CA ASN A 228 -16.79 -2.53 -15.83
C ASN A 228 -15.50 -2.33 -16.64
N GLU A 229 -15.26 -3.22 -17.63
CA GLU A 229 -14.04 -3.22 -18.44
C GLU A 229 -13.85 -1.90 -19.20
N ASP A 230 -14.92 -1.35 -19.81
CA ASP A 230 -14.85 -0.11 -20.58
C ASP A 230 -14.51 1.09 -19.68
N HIS A 231 -15.12 1.15 -18.49
CA HIS A 231 -14.80 2.18 -17.50
C HIS A 231 -13.36 2.06 -17.00
N LEU A 232 -12.90 0.83 -16.73
CA LEU A 232 -11.57 0.60 -16.17
C LEU A 232 -10.46 0.82 -17.18
N THR A 233 -10.65 0.36 -18.42
CA THR A 233 -9.63 0.49 -19.47
C THR A 233 -9.63 1.85 -20.15
N GLY A 234 -10.77 2.56 -20.13
CA GLY A 234 -10.99 3.77 -20.88
C GLY A 234 -11.06 3.54 -22.39
N GLN A 235 -11.22 2.28 -22.81
CA GLN A 235 -11.37 1.92 -24.23
C GLN A 235 -12.83 2.01 -24.63
N VAL A 236 -13.08 2.67 -25.76
CA VAL A 236 -14.43 2.78 -26.32
C VAL A 236 -14.75 1.47 -27.02
N THR A 237 -15.55 0.61 -26.38
CA THR A 237 -16.15 -0.57 -27.03
C THR A 237 -17.59 -0.29 -27.49
N SER A 238 -18.20 0.79 -26.98
CA SER A 238 -19.56 1.21 -27.30
C SER A 238 -19.61 2.26 -28.44
N LYS A 239 -20.77 2.36 -29.11
CA LYS A 239 -21.00 3.23 -30.28
C LYS A 239 -20.94 4.74 -30.05
N LYS A 240 -20.56 5.19 -28.85
CA LYS A 240 -20.48 6.61 -28.51
C LYS A 240 -19.01 7.08 -28.49
N ASP A 241 -18.51 7.39 -29.66
CA ASP A 241 -17.23 8.08 -29.81
C ASP A 241 -17.42 9.57 -29.45
N LEU A 242 -17.30 9.87 -28.16
CA LEU A 242 -17.35 11.25 -27.68
C LEU A 242 -15.94 11.85 -27.76
N PRO A 243 -15.77 13.01 -28.40
CA PRO A 243 -14.48 13.68 -28.45
C PRO A 243 -14.00 13.96 -27.02
N PRO A 244 -12.70 13.77 -26.74
CA PRO A 244 -12.17 14.03 -25.42
C PRO A 244 -12.36 15.49 -25.02
N HIS A 245 -12.38 15.76 -23.71
CA HIS A 245 -12.30 17.15 -23.24
C HIS A 245 -10.95 17.78 -23.61
N SER A 246 -10.92 19.09 -23.80
CA SER A 246 -9.72 19.83 -24.24
C SER A 246 -8.49 19.59 -23.35
N ASN A 247 -8.70 19.32 -22.06
CA ASN A 247 -7.64 19.09 -21.07
C ASN A 247 -7.32 17.61 -20.84
N PHE A 248 -7.97 16.69 -21.58
CA PHE A 248 -7.74 15.26 -21.42
C PHE A 248 -6.31 14.88 -21.81
N SER A 249 -5.61 14.23 -20.90
CA SER A 249 -4.24 13.73 -21.10
C SER A 249 -4.20 12.22 -21.36
N SER A 250 -4.79 11.46 -20.46
CA SER A 250 -4.86 9.99 -20.55
C SER A 250 -5.86 9.44 -19.53
N HIS A 251 -6.42 8.27 -19.82
CA HIS A 251 -7.24 7.57 -18.83
C HIS A 251 -6.34 6.81 -17.85
N ALA A 252 -6.53 7.07 -16.55
CA ALA A 252 -5.67 6.53 -15.48
C ALA A 252 -6.29 5.33 -14.77
N HIS A 253 -7.14 4.59 -15.44
CA HIS A 253 -7.72 3.31 -14.99
C HIS A 253 -8.42 3.39 -13.61
N ASP A 254 -7.98 2.57 -12.65
CA ASP A 254 -8.48 2.55 -11.28
C ASP A 254 -8.42 3.92 -10.59
N GLN A 255 -7.40 4.72 -10.89
CA GLN A 255 -7.21 6.06 -10.36
C GLN A 255 -8.26 7.06 -10.88
N SER A 256 -8.65 6.97 -12.16
CA SER A 256 -9.73 7.76 -12.73
C SER A 256 -11.03 7.50 -11.98
N LEU A 257 -11.33 6.22 -11.77
CA LEU A 257 -12.55 5.77 -11.10
C LEU A 257 -12.54 6.10 -9.60
N LEU A 258 -11.36 6.04 -8.94
CA LEU A 258 -11.19 6.52 -7.57
C LEU A 258 -11.45 8.01 -7.47
N SER A 259 -10.96 8.82 -8.43
CA SER A 259 -11.18 10.26 -8.45
C SER A 259 -12.67 10.61 -8.57
N ILE A 260 -13.39 9.92 -9.47
CA ILE A 260 -14.84 10.05 -9.61
C ILE A 260 -15.54 9.66 -8.31
N THR A 261 -15.18 8.51 -7.73
CA THR A 261 -15.77 8.06 -6.46
C THR A 261 -15.53 9.09 -5.36
N ALA A 262 -14.31 9.61 -5.22
CA ALA A 262 -13.98 10.62 -4.21
C ALA A 262 -14.84 11.90 -4.37
N SER A 263 -15.17 12.29 -5.60
CA SER A 263 -16.03 13.45 -5.86
C SER A 263 -17.46 13.30 -5.39
N GLN A 264 -17.93 12.06 -5.20
CA GLN A 264 -19.29 11.74 -4.75
C GLN A 264 -19.43 11.66 -3.22
N TYR A 265 -18.32 11.45 -2.50
CA TYR A 265 -18.28 11.17 -1.05
C TYR A 265 -17.48 12.23 -0.27
N LYS A 266 -17.60 13.51 -0.66
CA LYS A 266 -16.82 14.62 -0.11
C LYS A 266 -16.97 14.81 1.41
N ASP A 267 -18.10 14.39 1.98
CA ASP A 267 -18.44 14.63 3.38
C ASP A 267 -17.48 13.91 4.35
N PHE A 268 -16.95 12.75 3.96
CA PHE A 268 -16.03 11.96 4.79
C PHE A 268 -14.72 11.57 4.08
N VAL A 269 -14.50 12.06 2.85
CA VAL A 269 -13.24 11.90 2.12
C VAL A 269 -12.41 13.17 2.23
N LYS A 270 -11.20 13.06 2.75
CA LYS A 270 -10.24 14.17 2.85
C LYS A 270 -9.09 14.00 1.86
N LEU A 271 -8.74 15.08 1.19
CA LEU A 271 -7.61 15.10 0.25
C LEU A 271 -6.39 15.75 0.89
N VAL A 272 -5.27 15.02 0.86
CA VAL A 272 -3.98 15.47 1.35
C VAL A 272 -3.14 15.92 0.16
N PRO A 273 -2.53 17.10 0.18
CA PRO A 273 -1.58 17.51 -0.86
C PRO A 273 -0.39 16.53 -0.95
N LEU A 274 0.11 16.30 -2.17
CA LEU A 274 1.22 15.39 -2.42
C LEU A 274 2.45 15.75 -1.57
N GLU A 275 2.77 17.02 -1.45
CA GLU A 275 3.93 17.52 -0.69
C GLU A 275 3.86 17.19 0.80
N LYS A 276 2.65 17.01 1.33
CA LYS A 276 2.44 16.54 2.70
C LYS A 276 2.67 15.04 2.81
N SER A 277 2.23 14.26 1.82
CA SER A 277 2.45 12.82 1.79
C SER A 277 3.93 12.46 1.66
N ASP A 278 4.72 13.25 0.93
CA ASP A 278 6.16 13.05 0.74
C ASP A 278 6.97 13.15 2.04
N GLN A 279 6.41 13.74 3.08
CA GLN A 279 7.04 13.75 4.41
C GLN A 279 7.04 12.35 5.06
N TYR A 280 6.05 11.53 4.73
CA TYR A 280 5.85 10.20 5.32
C TYR A 280 6.33 9.08 4.41
N PHE A 281 6.29 9.30 3.10
CA PHE A 281 6.54 8.30 2.09
C PHE A 281 7.68 8.70 1.17
N PHE A 282 8.40 7.72 0.68
CA PHE A 282 9.40 7.89 -0.36
C PHE A 282 9.01 7.05 -1.56
N TRP A 283 8.93 7.71 -2.72
CA TRP A 283 8.65 7.09 -3.99
C TRP A 283 9.95 6.66 -4.65
N HIS A 284 10.15 5.38 -4.85
CA HIS A 284 11.19 4.91 -5.73
C HIS A 284 10.57 4.48 -7.06
N HIS A 285 11.15 4.91 -8.17
CA HIS A 285 10.66 4.55 -9.49
C HIS A 285 10.52 3.03 -9.61
N ARG A 286 9.39 2.57 -10.14
CA ARG A 286 8.96 1.16 -10.24
C ARG A 286 10.02 0.19 -10.77
N HIS A 287 11.09 0.70 -11.40
CA HIS A 287 12.11 -0.09 -12.08
C HIS A 287 13.53 0.09 -11.53
N ASN A 288 13.76 0.88 -10.49
CA ASN A 288 15.11 1.27 -10.13
C ASN A 288 15.37 1.27 -8.62
N ILE A 289 15.36 0.08 -8.00
CA ILE A 289 16.04 -0.10 -6.70
C ILE A 289 17.56 0.13 -6.85
N LYS A 290 18.08 0.27 -8.06
CA LYS A 290 19.52 0.48 -8.32
C LYS A 290 20.06 1.84 -7.86
N ASN A 291 19.18 2.85 -7.70
CA ASN A 291 19.56 4.12 -7.11
C ASN A 291 18.59 4.47 -5.98
N PRO A 292 18.82 3.93 -4.78
CA PRO A 292 18.28 4.57 -3.59
C PRO A 292 18.84 5.98 -3.57
N GLY A 293 18.03 6.98 -3.29
CA GLY A 293 18.48 8.36 -3.21
C GLY A 293 19.84 8.46 -2.52
N LYS A 294 20.66 9.41 -2.95
CA LYS A 294 22.02 9.65 -2.44
C LYS A 294 22.09 10.00 -0.94
N ASP A 295 20.99 9.82 -0.25
CA ASP A 295 20.79 10.24 1.10
C ASP A 295 21.21 9.08 2.04
N PHE A 296 22.08 9.42 2.96
CA PHE A 296 22.64 8.50 3.96
C PHE A 296 21.55 7.80 4.78
N GLU A 297 20.43 8.48 5.01
CA GLU A 297 19.28 7.91 5.72
C GLU A 297 18.65 6.74 4.95
N THR A 298 18.57 6.83 3.63
CA THR A 298 18.11 5.74 2.76
C THR A 298 19.08 4.56 2.75
N LEU A 299 20.40 4.81 2.80
CA LEU A 299 21.41 3.77 2.90
C LEU A 299 21.31 3.04 4.24
N ILE A 300 21.20 3.77 5.35
CA ILE A 300 21.03 3.21 6.70
C ILE A 300 19.74 2.38 6.79
N HIS A 301 18.64 2.89 6.24
CA HIS A 301 17.40 2.12 6.16
C HIS A 301 17.59 0.80 5.41
N LYS A 302 18.31 0.79 4.28
CA LYS A 302 18.55 -0.43 3.52
C LYS A 302 19.41 -1.45 4.27
N ILE A 303 20.47 -0.99 4.91
CA ILE A 303 21.31 -1.86 5.74
C ILE A 303 20.49 -2.41 6.90
N GLY A 304 19.70 -1.56 7.58
CA GLY A 304 18.81 -1.96 8.65
C GLY A 304 17.76 -2.99 8.18
N TYR A 305 17.20 -2.82 6.99
CA TYR A 305 16.25 -3.78 6.40
C TYR A 305 16.90 -5.11 6.06
N GLY A 306 18.14 -5.10 5.51
CA GLY A 306 18.88 -6.31 5.23
C GLY A 306 19.17 -7.13 6.48
N VAL A 307 19.64 -6.48 7.54
CA VAL A 307 19.93 -7.11 8.83
C VAL A 307 18.64 -7.67 9.45
N ARG A 308 17.56 -6.92 9.47
CA ARG A 308 16.26 -7.38 10.00
C ARG A 308 15.63 -8.50 9.18
N GLY A 309 15.84 -8.52 7.85
CA GLY A 309 15.42 -9.63 7.01
C GLY A 309 16.05 -10.94 7.43
N ILE A 310 17.32 -10.91 7.81
CA ILE A 310 18.04 -12.08 8.35
C ILE A 310 17.50 -12.44 9.73
N GLU A 311 17.36 -11.47 10.62
CA GLU A 311 16.85 -11.64 11.98
C GLU A 311 15.41 -12.18 11.97
N TRP A 312 14.54 -11.64 11.13
CA TRP A 312 13.17 -12.12 10.98
C TRP A 312 13.11 -13.57 10.47
N LYS A 313 13.92 -13.92 9.46
CA LYS A 313 14.03 -15.32 8.98
C LYS A 313 14.50 -16.25 10.09
N PHE A 314 15.46 -15.80 10.91
CA PHE A 314 15.98 -16.55 12.02
C PHE A 314 14.90 -16.74 13.12
N LEU A 315 14.26 -15.65 13.57
CA LEU A 315 13.25 -15.68 14.63
C LEU A 315 11.97 -16.43 14.24
N ASN A 316 11.64 -16.46 12.95
CA ASN A 316 10.49 -17.20 12.43
C ASN A 316 10.88 -18.56 11.84
N HIS A 317 12.12 -19.00 12.03
CA HIS A 317 12.50 -20.37 11.68
C HIS A 317 11.68 -21.35 12.52
N PRO A 318 11.06 -22.41 11.92
CA PRO A 318 10.16 -23.32 12.65
C PRO A 318 10.73 -23.87 13.95
N TRP A 319 12.04 -24.10 14.01
CA TRP A 319 12.73 -24.57 15.20
C TRP A 319 12.77 -23.51 16.31
N ILE A 320 13.05 -22.24 15.98
CA ILE A 320 13.07 -21.11 16.94
C ILE A 320 11.66 -20.85 17.49
N VAL A 321 10.65 -20.91 16.62
CA VAL A 321 9.24 -20.76 17.02
C VAL A 321 8.84 -21.83 18.01
N LYS A 322 9.21 -23.11 17.77
CA LYS A 322 8.99 -24.21 18.71
C LYS A 322 9.70 -24.02 20.04
N LEU A 323 10.95 -23.59 20.01
CA LEU A 323 11.75 -23.30 21.21
C LEU A 323 11.08 -22.21 22.05
N ARG A 324 10.66 -21.13 21.40
CA ARG A 324 9.97 -20.01 22.06
C ARG A 324 8.63 -20.44 22.66
N GLN A 325 7.86 -21.25 21.97
CA GLN A 325 6.61 -21.84 22.49
C GLN A 325 6.87 -22.69 23.71
N HIS A 326 7.88 -23.55 23.68
CA HIS A 326 8.27 -24.42 24.80
C HIS A 326 8.69 -23.58 26.04
N PHE A 327 9.44 -22.48 25.87
CA PHE A 327 9.82 -21.61 26.98
C PHE A 327 8.68 -20.75 27.52
N LEU A 328 7.66 -20.45 26.71
CA LEU A 328 6.51 -19.64 27.13
C LEU A 328 5.37 -20.50 27.72
N SER A 329 5.30 -21.78 27.39
CA SER A 329 4.30 -22.72 27.93
C SER A 329 4.66 -23.26 29.33
N GLY A 330 5.88 -23.06 29.80
CA GLY A 330 6.29 -23.51 31.13
C GLY A 330 6.34 -25.02 31.32
N GLU A 331 6.35 -25.82 30.21
CA GLU A 331 6.52 -27.26 30.18
C GLU A 331 7.96 -27.68 29.87
#